data_228e75af940fcbe92573e1cdbe37b151
#
_entry.id   228e75af940fcbe92573e1cdbe37b151
#
_cell.length_a   1.000
_cell.length_b   1.000
_cell.length_c   1.000
_cell.angle_alpha   90.00
_cell.angle_beta   90.00
_cell.angle_gamma   90.00
#
_symmetry.space_group_name_H-M   'P 1'
#
loop_
_entity.id
_entity.type
_entity.pdbx_description
1 polymer ?
#
loop_
_entity_poly.entity_id
_entity_poly.type
_entity_poly.pdbx_seq_one_letter_code
_entity_poly.pdbx_strand_id
1 'polypeptide(L)'
;VGPENPGFRTSFPIVTTLVLSHPACLDHDTGPGHPERPGRLRAIAEALDHPRFARLRRMDAPGIDRAAVLRVHPADYVDAIEAAAPERGRVYLDPDTPMSAQSFTAIAHCVGGVVAAVDEVMRGGAKNAFVAMRPPGHHAGTASPMGFCFFNNAAIAARHAQAAHGAERVAILDFDVHHGNGTQEIFWSDASVLYASSHQMPLFPGTGGRDERGDHDTIVNAPLRAGDNGEIFREALETALLPRINAFHPDVIVISAGFDAHRRDPLGGLDLVEEDFAWATARLMEIAEKHAKGRIVSVLEGGYDLEGLARSAAAHVETLMGA
;
A
#
# COMPACT_ATOMS: atom_id res chain seq x y z
N VAL A 1 -32.72 45.39 25.22
CA VAL A 1 -32.22 44.01 25.36
C VAL A 1 -32.50 43.34 24.06
N GLY A 2 -31.50 43.24 23.16
CA GLY A 2 -31.58 42.55 21.90
C GLY A 2 -31.15 41.09 22.07
N PRO A 3 -31.65 40.11 21.26
CA PRO A 3 -31.29 38.74 21.38
C PRO A 3 -29.86 38.49 20.87
N GLU A 4 -29.04 37.88 21.72
CA GLU A 4 -27.71 37.36 21.35
C GLU A 4 -27.85 36.30 20.30
N ASN A 5 -27.13 36.47 19.21
CA ASN A 5 -27.04 35.54 18.10
C ASN A 5 -26.10 34.38 18.50
N PRO A 6 -26.54 33.15 18.61
CA PRO A 6 -25.64 32.03 18.90
C PRO A 6 -24.77 31.78 17.68
N GLY A 7 -23.50 32.23 17.76
CA GLY A 7 -22.51 32.01 16.74
C GLY A 7 -22.39 30.54 16.37
N PHE A 8 -22.69 30.21 15.12
CA PHE A 8 -22.35 28.96 14.49
C PHE A 8 -20.83 28.80 14.55
N ARG A 9 -20.34 28.03 15.53
CA ARG A 9 -19.00 27.49 15.46
C ARG A 9 -19.03 26.39 14.39
N THR A 10 -18.69 26.73 13.16
CA THR A 10 -18.27 25.75 12.18
C THR A 10 -16.96 25.15 12.67
N SER A 11 -17.05 24.04 13.42
CA SER A 11 -15.90 23.19 13.62
C SER A 11 -15.59 22.59 12.26
N PHE A 12 -14.56 23.12 11.60
CA PHE A 12 -13.98 22.40 10.46
C PHE A 12 -13.61 21.01 10.95
N PRO A 13 -13.98 19.95 10.25
CA PRO A 13 -13.59 18.61 10.66
C PRO A 13 -12.07 18.58 10.74
N ILE A 14 -11.54 18.17 11.89
CA ILE A 14 -10.10 17.96 12.06
C ILE A 14 -9.77 16.86 11.07
N VAL A 15 -9.06 17.22 10.02
CA VAL A 15 -8.63 16.29 8.98
C VAL A 15 -7.66 15.31 9.60
N THR A 16 -8.04 14.05 9.71
CA THR A 16 -7.29 13.03 10.43
C THR A 16 -6.69 12.03 9.45
N THR A 17 -5.47 11.58 9.77
CA THR A 17 -4.88 10.39 9.19
C THR A 17 -5.43 9.16 9.91
N LEU A 18 -5.93 8.19 9.15
CA LEU A 18 -6.47 6.94 9.65
C LEU A 18 -5.40 5.84 9.55
N VAL A 19 -5.20 5.08 10.61
CA VAL A 19 -4.39 3.84 10.58
C VAL A 19 -5.30 2.65 10.83
N LEU A 20 -5.25 1.69 9.93
CA LEU A 20 -5.98 0.43 10.04
C LEU A 20 -5.00 -0.71 10.36
N SER A 21 -5.39 -1.56 11.29
CA SER A 21 -4.67 -2.77 11.68
C SER A 21 -5.65 -3.83 12.15
N HIS A 22 -5.21 -5.08 12.30
CA HIS A 22 -6.01 -6.12 12.96
C HIS A 22 -5.10 -7.17 13.58
N PRO A 23 -5.39 -7.66 14.81
CA PRO A 23 -4.57 -8.64 15.50
C PRO A 23 -4.45 -9.97 14.75
N ALA A 24 -5.46 -10.40 13.99
CA ALA A 24 -5.39 -11.62 13.17
C ALA A 24 -4.21 -11.62 12.18
N CYS A 25 -3.72 -10.44 11.77
CA CYS A 25 -2.55 -10.34 10.90
C CYS A 25 -1.25 -10.79 11.59
N LEU A 26 -1.23 -10.88 12.93
CA LEU A 26 -0.12 -11.45 13.69
C LEU A 26 -0.11 -12.99 13.67
N ASP A 27 -1.26 -13.60 13.36
CA ASP A 27 -1.44 -15.06 13.37
C ASP A 27 -1.12 -15.73 12.03
N HIS A 28 -0.85 -14.93 10.99
CA HIS A 28 -0.29 -15.45 9.73
C HIS A 28 1.15 -15.93 10.00
N ASP A 29 1.32 -17.26 10.13
CA ASP A 29 2.61 -17.91 10.43
C ASP A 29 3.30 -18.35 9.15
N THR A 30 4.33 -17.60 8.78
CA THR A 30 5.19 -17.87 7.62
C THR A 30 6.36 -18.82 7.91
N GLY A 31 6.54 -19.19 9.18
CA GLY A 31 7.59 -20.09 9.63
C GLY A 31 8.83 -19.40 10.20
N PRO A 32 9.66 -20.20 10.91
CA PRO A 32 10.87 -19.66 11.53
C PRO A 32 11.86 -19.16 10.47
N GLY A 33 12.43 -17.99 10.69
CA GLY A 33 13.42 -17.40 9.79
C GLY A 33 12.86 -16.71 8.55
N HIS A 34 11.55 -16.79 8.30
CA HIS A 34 10.92 -16.11 7.17
C HIS A 34 11.00 -14.58 7.37
N PRO A 35 11.38 -13.79 6.34
CA PRO A 35 11.51 -12.33 6.48
C PRO A 35 10.15 -11.66 6.69
N GLU A 36 9.10 -12.08 5.94
CA GLU A 36 7.72 -11.63 6.13
C GLU A 36 7.14 -12.32 7.38
N ARG A 37 7.12 -11.64 8.52
CA ARG A 37 6.81 -12.20 9.84
C ARG A 37 6.04 -11.23 10.73
N PRO A 38 5.30 -11.72 11.76
CA PRO A 38 4.52 -10.87 12.66
C PRO A 38 5.29 -9.76 13.34
N GLY A 39 6.62 -9.93 13.52
CA GLY A 39 7.51 -8.90 14.07
C GLY A 39 7.46 -7.57 13.32
N ARG A 40 7.17 -7.59 12.03
CA ARG A 40 7.02 -6.39 11.18
C ARG A 40 5.91 -5.47 11.70
N LEU A 41 4.72 -6.01 11.94
CA LEU A 41 3.59 -5.22 12.45
C LEU A 41 3.81 -4.77 13.91
N ARG A 42 4.48 -5.59 14.74
CA ARG A 42 4.81 -5.19 16.11
C ARG A 42 5.75 -3.99 16.11
N ALA A 43 6.76 -3.99 15.24
CA ALA A 43 7.71 -2.88 15.11
C ALA A 43 7.02 -1.58 14.67
N ILE A 44 6.11 -1.66 13.67
CA ILE A 44 5.32 -0.50 13.24
C ILE A 44 4.40 -0.01 14.37
N ALA A 45 3.69 -0.90 15.05
CA ALA A 45 2.77 -0.55 16.13
C ALA A 45 3.51 0.16 17.26
N GLU A 46 4.67 -0.37 17.68
CA GLU A 46 5.51 0.25 18.71
C GLU A 46 5.97 1.66 18.29
N ALA A 47 6.43 1.84 17.05
CA ALA A 47 6.84 3.15 16.56
C ALA A 47 5.69 4.16 16.54
N LEU A 48 4.48 3.72 16.18
CA LEU A 48 3.29 4.56 16.12
C LEU A 48 2.62 4.79 17.48
N ASP A 49 3.06 4.13 18.56
CA ASP A 49 2.60 4.40 19.93
C ASP A 49 3.28 5.62 20.57
N HIS A 50 4.30 6.19 19.91
CA HIS A 50 4.95 7.39 20.40
C HIS A 50 3.96 8.58 20.47
N PRO A 51 4.02 9.47 21.50
CA PRO A 51 3.07 10.58 21.71
C PRO A 51 2.87 11.52 20.51
N ARG A 52 3.86 11.67 19.61
CA ARG A 52 3.72 12.47 18.40
C ARG A 52 2.60 11.96 17.47
N PHE A 53 2.23 10.69 17.59
CA PHE A 53 1.16 10.05 16.83
C PHE A 53 -0.19 10.01 17.55
N ALA A 54 -0.35 10.72 18.66
CA ALA A 54 -1.60 10.74 19.45
C ALA A 54 -2.83 11.25 18.66
N ARG A 55 -2.61 12.00 17.58
CA ARG A 55 -3.69 12.50 16.72
C ARG A 55 -4.14 11.50 15.65
N LEU A 56 -3.48 10.35 15.49
CA LEU A 56 -3.91 9.31 14.58
C LEU A 56 -5.27 8.75 15.01
N ARG A 57 -6.17 8.66 14.05
CA ARG A 57 -7.37 7.84 14.22
C ARG A 57 -7.00 6.38 13.95
N ARG A 58 -7.31 5.49 14.86
CA ARG A 58 -7.04 4.05 14.72
C ARG A 58 -8.36 3.31 14.54
N MET A 59 -8.36 2.29 13.69
CA MET A 59 -9.51 1.47 13.41
C MET A 59 -9.09 0.02 13.21
N ASP A 60 -9.82 -0.90 13.81
CA ASP A 60 -9.67 -2.31 13.51
C ASP A 60 -10.27 -2.60 12.13
N ALA A 61 -9.50 -3.30 11.29
CA ALA A 61 -9.94 -3.66 9.97
C ALA A 61 -11.10 -4.65 10.02
N PRO A 62 -12.19 -4.41 9.28
CA PRO A 62 -13.27 -5.40 9.15
C PRO A 62 -12.80 -6.66 8.43
N GLY A 63 -13.62 -7.71 8.41
CA GLY A 63 -13.39 -8.91 7.61
C GLY A 63 -13.53 -8.67 6.11
N ILE A 64 -13.33 -9.74 5.34
CA ILE A 64 -13.30 -9.69 3.87
C ILE A 64 -14.60 -9.14 3.27
N ASP A 65 -14.45 -8.22 2.32
CA ASP A 65 -15.47 -7.92 1.31
C ASP A 65 -15.18 -8.75 0.05
N ARG A 66 -15.84 -9.90 -0.06
CA ARG A 66 -15.65 -10.80 -1.21
C ARG A 66 -15.99 -10.12 -2.54
N ALA A 67 -17.01 -9.23 -2.57
CA ALA A 67 -17.36 -8.52 -3.77
C ALA A 67 -16.24 -7.56 -4.23
N ALA A 68 -15.50 -6.98 -3.30
CA ALA A 68 -14.33 -6.15 -3.63
C ALA A 68 -13.18 -7.00 -4.22
N VAL A 69 -12.93 -8.19 -3.65
CA VAL A 69 -11.90 -9.11 -4.18
C VAL A 69 -12.23 -9.54 -5.60
N LEU A 70 -13.49 -9.88 -5.87
CA LEU A 70 -13.96 -10.36 -7.18
C LEU A 70 -13.89 -9.29 -8.29
N ARG A 71 -13.61 -8.03 -7.98
CA ARG A 71 -13.33 -6.99 -8.98
C ARG A 71 -11.90 -7.09 -9.55
N VAL A 72 -11.03 -7.84 -8.90
CA VAL A 72 -9.62 -7.99 -9.25
C VAL A 72 -9.29 -9.44 -9.59
N HIS A 73 -9.74 -10.37 -8.76
CA HIS A 73 -9.40 -11.78 -8.81
C HIS A 73 -10.63 -12.62 -9.20
N PRO A 74 -10.51 -13.59 -10.09
CA PRO A 74 -11.63 -14.45 -10.48
C PRO A 74 -12.09 -15.35 -9.31
N ALA A 75 -13.37 -15.75 -9.33
CA ALA A 75 -13.98 -16.45 -8.21
C ALA A 75 -13.32 -17.79 -7.88
N ASP A 76 -12.91 -18.54 -8.89
CA ASP A 76 -12.21 -19.82 -8.76
C ASP A 76 -10.84 -19.67 -8.08
N TYR A 77 -10.12 -18.58 -8.35
CA TYR A 77 -8.88 -18.26 -7.66
C TYR A 77 -9.13 -17.92 -6.18
N VAL A 78 -10.14 -17.07 -5.91
CA VAL A 78 -10.51 -16.70 -4.53
C VAL A 78 -10.91 -17.93 -3.73
N ASP A 79 -11.73 -18.84 -4.32
CA ASP A 79 -12.13 -20.09 -3.70
C ASP A 79 -10.92 -21.03 -3.46
N ALA A 80 -9.98 -21.07 -4.39
CA ALA A 80 -8.77 -21.86 -4.26
C ALA A 80 -7.86 -21.36 -3.13
N ILE A 81 -7.68 -20.04 -2.99
CA ILE A 81 -6.92 -19.44 -1.89
C ILE A 81 -7.60 -19.74 -0.54
N GLU A 82 -8.91 -19.59 -0.44
CA GLU A 82 -9.65 -19.92 0.78
C GLU A 82 -9.51 -21.39 1.17
N ALA A 83 -9.69 -22.28 0.20
CA ALA A 83 -9.60 -23.74 0.39
C ALA A 83 -8.18 -24.24 0.67
N ALA A 84 -7.14 -23.47 0.30
CA ALA A 84 -5.75 -23.85 0.51
C ALA A 84 -5.28 -23.75 1.96
N ALA A 85 -6.04 -23.04 2.84
CA ALA A 85 -5.67 -22.88 4.23
C ALA A 85 -5.63 -24.26 4.93
N PRO A 86 -4.46 -24.71 5.43
CA PRO A 86 -4.36 -26.03 6.06
C PRO A 86 -4.96 -26.00 7.46
N GLU A 87 -5.47 -27.13 7.95
CA GLU A 87 -5.91 -27.25 9.33
C GLU A 87 -4.76 -27.10 10.33
N ARG A 88 -3.56 -27.52 9.94
CA ARG A 88 -2.33 -27.48 10.76
C ARG A 88 -1.10 -27.32 9.86
N GLY A 89 -0.06 -26.72 10.42
CA GLY A 89 1.21 -26.53 9.71
C GLY A 89 1.11 -25.47 8.62
N ARG A 90 1.83 -25.68 7.54
CA ARG A 90 1.93 -24.75 6.41
C ARG A 90 1.90 -25.48 5.08
N VAL A 91 1.29 -24.86 4.08
CA VAL A 91 1.39 -25.21 2.66
C VAL A 91 2.06 -24.06 1.92
N TYR A 92 2.68 -24.34 0.79
CA TYR A 92 3.33 -23.34 -0.04
C TYR A 92 2.57 -23.25 -1.36
N LEU A 93 2.03 -22.05 -1.67
CA LEU A 93 1.29 -21.81 -2.91
C LEU A 93 2.22 -21.40 -4.06
N ASP A 94 3.40 -20.93 -3.69
CA ASP A 94 4.54 -20.54 -4.51
C ASP A 94 5.80 -20.84 -3.66
N PRO A 95 7.02 -20.98 -4.22
CA PRO A 95 8.21 -21.34 -3.46
C PRO A 95 8.50 -20.51 -2.20
N ASP A 96 8.00 -19.28 -2.15
CA ASP A 96 8.21 -18.35 -1.03
C ASP A 96 6.92 -17.83 -0.39
N THR A 97 5.75 -18.33 -0.78
CA THR A 97 4.44 -17.87 -0.29
C THR A 97 3.76 -18.93 0.59
N PRO A 98 4.19 -19.04 1.87
CA PRO A 98 3.62 -20.01 2.81
C PRO A 98 2.27 -19.55 3.34
N MET A 99 1.33 -20.50 3.47
CA MET A 99 0.01 -20.32 4.04
C MET A 99 -0.17 -21.24 5.24
N SER A 100 -0.53 -20.69 6.39
CA SER A 100 -0.84 -21.40 7.64
C SER A 100 -2.35 -21.40 7.91
N ALA A 101 -2.78 -22.11 8.94
CA ALA A 101 -4.19 -22.24 9.30
C ALA A 101 -4.92 -20.90 9.50
N GLN A 102 -4.22 -19.86 9.99
CA GLN A 102 -4.80 -18.54 10.25
C GLN A 102 -4.52 -17.52 9.12
N SER A 103 -3.81 -17.93 8.07
CA SER A 103 -3.43 -16.99 6.99
C SER A 103 -4.63 -16.42 6.27
N PHE A 104 -5.66 -17.23 5.99
CA PHE A 104 -6.84 -16.70 5.30
C PHE A 104 -7.58 -15.66 6.12
N THR A 105 -7.64 -15.82 7.44
CA THR A 105 -8.21 -14.80 8.34
C THR A 105 -7.42 -13.50 8.25
N ALA A 106 -6.10 -13.55 8.24
CA ALA A 106 -5.26 -12.36 8.07
C ALA A 106 -5.49 -11.71 6.70
N ILE A 107 -5.49 -12.49 5.61
CA ILE A 107 -5.79 -12.04 4.25
C ILE A 107 -7.16 -11.36 4.19
N ALA A 108 -8.18 -11.95 4.82
CA ALA A 108 -9.53 -11.42 4.88
C ALA A 108 -9.59 -10.02 5.53
N HIS A 109 -8.83 -9.82 6.61
CA HIS A 109 -8.73 -8.52 7.25
C HIS A 109 -7.89 -7.52 6.46
N CYS A 110 -6.86 -7.96 5.70
CA CYS A 110 -6.14 -7.07 4.78
C CYS A 110 -7.09 -6.47 3.74
N VAL A 111 -7.90 -7.33 3.10
CA VAL A 111 -8.92 -6.88 2.13
C VAL A 111 -9.92 -5.94 2.78
N GLY A 112 -10.52 -6.35 3.90
CA GLY A 112 -11.49 -5.52 4.62
C GLY A 112 -10.92 -4.18 5.06
N GLY A 113 -9.67 -4.17 5.52
CA GLY A 113 -8.95 -2.95 5.91
C GLY A 113 -8.74 -1.99 4.75
N VAL A 114 -8.33 -2.51 3.61
CA VAL A 114 -8.14 -1.71 2.39
C VAL A 114 -9.47 -1.12 1.91
N VAL A 115 -10.54 -1.92 1.87
CA VAL A 115 -11.89 -1.47 1.50
C VAL A 115 -12.37 -0.37 2.45
N ALA A 116 -12.24 -0.58 3.76
CA ALA A 116 -12.63 0.40 4.77
C ALA A 116 -11.78 1.71 4.69
N ALA A 117 -10.49 1.60 4.39
CA ALA A 117 -9.63 2.76 4.17
C ALA A 117 -10.12 3.62 2.98
N VAL A 118 -10.42 2.97 1.86
CA VAL A 118 -11.00 3.64 0.69
C VAL A 118 -12.33 4.29 1.04
N ASP A 119 -13.23 3.58 1.71
CA ASP A 119 -14.53 4.10 2.14
C ASP A 119 -14.40 5.36 3.00
N GLU A 120 -13.53 5.34 4.00
CA GLU A 120 -13.31 6.47 4.90
C GLU A 120 -12.72 7.67 4.16
N VAL A 121 -11.73 7.45 3.30
CA VAL A 121 -11.07 8.50 2.53
C VAL A 121 -12.02 9.09 1.47
N MET A 122 -12.71 8.26 0.73
CA MET A 122 -13.60 8.72 -0.35
C MET A 122 -14.84 9.46 0.17
N ARG A 123 -15.36 9.06 1.35
CA ARG A 123 -16.49 9.73 2.02
C ARG A 123 -16.07 10.98 2.81
N GLY A 124 -14.77 11.24 2.97
CA GLY A 124 -14.24 12.37 3.73
C GLY A 124 -14.24 12.16 5.26
N GLY A 125 -14.36 10.92 5.72
CA GLY A 125 -14.20 10.54 7.12
C GLY A 125 -12.74 10.58 7.59
N ALA A 126 -11.80 10.44 6.67
CA ALA A 126 -10.38 10.68 6.83
C ALA A 126 -9.82 11.38 5.59
N LYS A 127 -8.75 12.17 5.72
CA LYS A 127 -8.06 12.77 4.55
C LYS A 127 -7.23 11.72 3.81
N ASN A 128 -6.54 10.90 4.60
CA ASN A 128 -5.72 9.82 4.10
C ASN A 128 -5.72 8.65 5.10
N ALA A 129 -5.25 7.50 4.64
CA ALA A 129 -5.18 6.30 5.47
C ALA A 129 -3.90 5.52 5.22
N PHE A 130 -3.39 4.87 6.27
CA PHE A 130 -2.34 3.86 6.19
C PHE A 130 -2.86 2.52 6.69
N VAL A 131 -2.84 1.50 5.84
CA VAL A 131 -3.25 0.13 6.13
C VAL A 131 -2.01 -0.65 6.55
N ALA A 132 -1.74 -0.69 7.85
CA ALA A 132 -0.57 -1.33 8.46
C ALA A 132 -0.85 -2.81 8.71
N MET A 133 -0.91 -3.61 7.66
CA MET A 133 -1.34 -5.00 7.73
C MET A 133 -0.45 -5.91 6.88
N ARG A 134 -0.54 -7.21 7.12
CA ARG A 134 0.14 -8.29 6.40
C ARG A 134 -0.81 -9.48 6.22
N PRO A 135 -0.67 -10.29 5.15
CA PRO A 135 0.40 -10.29 4.15
C PRO A 135 0.36 -9.12 3.16
N PRO A 136 1.47 -8.85 2.42
CA PRO A 136 1.51 -7.86 1.35
C PRO A 136 0.68 -8.26 0.12
N GLY A 137 0.64 -7.43 -0.92
CA GLY A 137 -0.27 -7.66 -2.05
C GLY A 137 0.30 -7.45 -3.45
N HIS A 138 1.29 -6.59 -3.66
CA HIS A 138 1.64 -6.07 -5.00
C HIS A 138 2.20 -7.11 -5.99
N HIS A 139 2.68 -8.26 -5.51
CA HIS A 139 3.12 -9.36 -6.38
C HIS A 139 1.99 -10.30 -6.82
N ALA A 140 0.85 -10.31 -6.14
CA ALA A 140 -0.28 -11.16 -6.54
C ALA A 140 -0.85 -10.70 -7.89
N GLY A 141 -0.75 -11.58 -8.88
CA GLY A 141 -1.36 -11.38 -10.19
C GLY A 141 -2.87 -11.65 -10.16
N THR A 142 -3.52 -11.57 -11.30
CA THR A 142 -4.97 -11.77 -11.43
C THR A 142 -5.43 -13.11 -10.83
N ALA A 143 -4.67 -14.18 -11.06
CA ALA A 143 -4.99 -15.53 -10.59
C ALA A 143 -3.75 -16.32 -10.12
N SER A 144 -2.75 -15.62 -9.58
CA SER A 144 -1.51 -16.25 -9.11
C SER A 144 -0.99 -15.60 -7.84
N PRO A 145 -0.78 -16.36 -6.74
CA PRO A 145 -0.05 -15.89 -5.57
C PRO A 145 1.44 -15.89 -5.88
N MET A 146 2.19 -14.95 -5.32
CA MET A 146 3.63 -14.82 -5.53
C MET A 146 4.24 -13.86 -4.52
N GLY A 147 5.51 -14.04 -4.15
CA GLY A 147 6.25 -13.04 -3.38
C GLY A 147 5.58 -12.67 -2.06
N PHE A 148 5.14 -13.65 -1.29
CA PHE A 148 4.39 -13.50 -0.03
C PHE A 148 2.95 -12.99 -0.18
N CYS A 149 2.50 -12.65 -1.40
CA CYS A 149 1.21 -12.01 -1.70
C CYS A 149 0.17 -13.03 -2.14
N PHE A 150 -1.07 -12.88 -1.65
CA PHE A 150 -2.21 -13.75 -1.98
C PHE A 150 -3.26 -13.01 -2.82
N PHE A 151 -3.69 -11.84 -2.37
CA PHE A 151 -4.55 -10.91 -3.11
C PHE A 151 -3.86 -9.58 -3.26
N ASN A 152 -4.11 -8.89 -4.37
CA ASN A 152 -3.50 -7.60 -4.64
C ASN A 152 -4.26 -6.47 -3.94
N ASN A 153 -3.79 -6.11 -2.76
CA ASN A 153 -4.42 -5.12 -1.89
C ASN A 153 -4.53 -3.74 -2.55
N ALA A 154 -3.49 -3.28 -3.25
CA ALA A 154 -3.49 -1.99 -3.95
C ALA A 154 -4.47 -1.98 -5.14
N ALA A 155 -4.54 -3.09 -5.89
CA ALA A 155 -5.50 -3.22 -6.98
C ALA A 155 -6.96 -3.28 -6.47
N ILE A 156 -7.20 -3.96 -5.34
CA ILE A 156 -8.51 -3.99 -4.68
C ILE A 156 -8.91 -2.58 -4.24
N ALA A 157 -7.98 -1.80 -3.66
CA ALA A 157 -8.22 -0.39 -3.31
C ALA A 157 -8.66 0.41 -4.53
N ALA A 158 -7.92 0.32 -5.63
CA ALA A 158 -8.21 1.05 -6.87
C ALA A 158 -9.59 0.68 -7.43
N ARG A 159 -9.89 -0.60 -7.58
CA ARG A 159 -11.17 -1.10 -8.09
C ARG A 159 -12.34 -0.76 -7.17
N HIS A 160 -12.11 -0.78 -5.86
CA HIS A 160 -13.15 -0.39 -4.90
C HIS A 160 -13.45 1.11 -4.98
N ALA A 161 -12.44 1.96 -5.08
CA ALA A 161 -12.62 3.39 -5.27
C ALA A 161 -13.42 3.70 -6.55
N GLN A 162 -13.18 2.99 -7.64
CA GLN A 162 -13.93 3.12 -8.88
C GLN A 162 -15.37 2.64 -8.74
N ALA A 163 -15.57 1.39 -8.30
CA ALA A 163 -16.87 0.75 -8.31
C ALA A 163 -17.83 1.28 -7.24
N ALA A 164 -17.34 1.59 -6.04
CA ALA A 164 -18.18 2.02 -4.91
C ALA A 164 -18.28 3.54 -4.77
N HIS A 165 -17.31 4.29 -5.28
CA HIS A 165 -17.22 5.74 -5.08
C HIS A 165 -17.13 6.55 -6.37
N GLY A 166 -17.16 5.90 -7.53
CA GLY A 166 -17.16 6.57 -8.82
C GLY A 166 -15.87 7.31 -9.17
N ALA A 167 -14.74 6.89 -8.61
CA ALA A 167 -13.44 7.39 -9.07
C ALA A 167 -13.22 7.00 -10.53
N GLU A 168 -12.97 7.97 -11.41
CA GLU A 168 -12.72 7.70 -12.82
C GLU A 168 -11.28 7.30 -13.07
N ARG A 169 -10.34 7.94 -12.37
CA ARG A 169 -8.89 7.73 -12.50
C ARG A 169 -8.24 7.48 -11.16
N VAL A 170 -7.51 6.40 -11.07
CA VAL A 170 -6.74 6.04 -9.87
C VAL A 170 -5.25 5.97 -10.24
N ALA A 171 -4.39 6.64 -9.48
CA ALA A 171 -2.95 6.44 -9.62
C ALA A 171 -2.43 5.56 -8.48
N ILE A 172 -1.59 4.59 -8.81
CA ILE A 172 -0.87 3.76 -7.84
C ILE A 172 0.61 4.11 -7.96
N LEU A 173 1.22 4.59 -6.88
CA LEU A 173 2.68 4.65 -6.77
C LEU A 173 3.15 3.51 -5.87
N ASP A 174 4.09 2.75 -6.40
CA ASP A 174 4.77 1.66 -5.71
C ASP A 174 6.25 2.03 -5.50
N PHE A 175 6.68 2.11 -4.24
CA PHE A 175 8.09 2.38 -3.90
C PHE A 175 8.73 1.23 -3.09
N ASP A 176 8.11 0.07 -3.08
CA ASP A 176 8.75 -1.17 -2.65
C ASP A 176 10.04 -1.40 -3.47
N VAL A 177 11.05 -2.02 -2.88
CA VAL A 177 12.29 -2.30 -3.61
C VAL A 177 12.10 -3.31 -4.73
N HIS A 178 11.05 -4.14 -4.63
CA HIS A 178 10.67 -5.11 -5.65
C HIS A 178 9.62 -4.51 -6.58
N HIS A 179 9.69 -4.85 -7.86
CA HIS A 179 8.65 -4.47 -8.81
C HIS A 179 7.32 -5.16 -8.49
N GLY A 180 6.24 -4.40 -8.37
CA GLY A 180 4.88 -4.92 -8.16
C GLY A 180 4.28 -5.50 -9.45
N ASN A 181 4.85 -6.62 -9.89
CA ASN A 181 4.48 -7.28 -11.14
C ASN A 181 3.00 -7.67 -11.22
N GLY A 182 2.39 -8.03 -10.09
CA GLY A 182 0.96 -8.35 -10.04
C GLY A 182 0.08 -7.13 -10.29
N THR A 183 0.42 -5.99 -9.70
CA THR A 183 -0.29 -4.74 -9.94
C THR A 183 -0.16 -4.31 -11.41
N GLN A 184 1.05 -4.39 -11.96
CA GLN A 184 1.29 -4.10 -13.39
C GLN A 184 0.48 -5.03 -14.30
N GLU A 185 0.45 -6.34 -14.04
CA GLU A 185 -0.33 -7.33 -14.79
C GLU A 185 -1.83 -6.98 -14.81
N ILE A 186 -2.40 -6.71 -13.62
CA ILE A 186 -3.83 -6.43 -13.45
C ILE A 186 -4.27 -5.19 -14.24
N PHE A 187 -3.40 -4.18 -14.34
CA PHE A 187 -3.73 -2.91 -14.99
C PHE A 187 -3.08 -2.72 -16.36
N TRP A 188 -2.46 -3.75 -16.94
CA TRP A 188 -1.74 -3.67 -18.22
C TRP A 188 -2.58 -3.07 -19.36
N SER A 189 -3.86 -3.46 -19.44
CA SER A 189 -4.79 -3.02 -20.50
C SER A 189 -5.84 -2.05 -19.98
N ASP A 190 -5.55 -1.29 -18.91
CA ASP A 190 -6.50 -0.39 -18.28
C ASP A 190 -6.08 1.09 -18.40
N ALA A 191 -6.87 1.87 -19.13
CA ALA A 191 -6.63 3.31 -19.27
C ALA A 191 -7.05 4.14 -18.05
N SER A 192 -7.82 3.56 -17.11
CA SER A 192 -8.37 4.26 -15.95
C SER A 192 -7.51 4.18 -14.70
N VAL A 193 -6.46 3.32 -14.71
CA VAL A 193 -5.51 3.19 -13.60
C VAL A 193 -4.08 3.38 -14.12
N LEU A 194 -3.38 4.33 -13.52
CA LEU A 194 -1.95 4.52 -13.78
C LEU A 194 -1.16 3.81 -12.69
N TYR A 195 -0.28 2.89 -13.07
CA TYR A 195 0.69 2.26 -12.17
C TYR A 195 2.08 2.83 -12.42
N ALA A 196 2.70 3.35 -11.38
CA ALA A 196 4.04 3.92 -11.39
C ALA A 196 4.90 3.24 -10.33
N SER A 197 6.05 2.70 -10.71
CA SER A 197 6.93 1.95 -9.79
C SER A 197 8.37 2.40 -9.87
N SER A 198 8.99 2.62 -8.71
CA SER A 198 10.44 2.67 -8.55
C SER A 198 10.91 1.42 -7.82
N HIS A 199 11.82 0.66 -8.38
CA HIS A 199 12.26 -0.62 -7.84
C HIS A 199 13.70 -0.91 -8.25
N GLN A 200 14.37 -1.81 -7.54
CA GLN A 200 15.71 -2.24 -7.92
C GLN A 200 15.66 -3.24 -9.09
N MET A 201 16.55 -3.05 -10.06
CA MET A 201 16.72 -3.99 -11.17
C MET A 201 18.21 -4.15 -11.54
N PRO A 202 18.76 -5.38 -11.65
CA PRO A 202 18.06 -6.67 -11.50
C PRO A 202 17.77 -7.02 -10.02
N LEU A 203 16.55 -7.45 -9.75
CA LEU A 203 16.10 -8.04 -8.50
C LEU A 203 14.85 -8.88 -8.78
N PHE A 204 14.37 -9.69 -7.83
CA PHE A 204 13.04 -10.32 -7.89
C PHE A 204 11.95 -9.27 -8.18
N PRO A 205 10.93 -9.54 -8.99
CA PRO A 205 10.68 -10.76 -9.78
C PRO A 205 11.35 -10.77 -11.17
N GLY A 206 12.17 -9.78 -11.52
CA GLY A 206 12.87 -9.69 -12.80
C GLY A 206 12.07 -9.02 -13.93
N THR A 207 11.00 -8.29 -13.57
CA THR A 207 10.14 -7.51 -14.46
C THR A 207 10.24 -6.00 -14.12
N GLY A 208 9.52 -5.13 -14.82
CA GLY A 208 9.51 -3.69 -14.56
C GLY A 208 10.51 -2.92 -15.43
N GLY A 209 10.76 -3.36 -16.66
CA GLY A 209 11.59 -2.62 -17.60
C GLY A 209 10.98 -1.26 -17.96
N ARG A 210 11.82 -0.27 -18.27
CA ARG A 210 11.37 1.09 -18.67
C ARG A 210 10.52 1.12 -19.94
N ASP A 211 10.60 0.09 -20.75
CA ASP A 211 9.85 -0.10 -22.00
C ASP A 211 8.50 -0.80 -21.77
N GLU A 212 8.26 -1.35 -20.59
CA GLU A 212 6.97 -1.92 -20.21
C GLU A 212 6.00 -0.77 -19.88
N ARG A 213 5.04 -0.48 -20.78
CA ARG A 213 4.17 0.70 -20.71
C ARG A 213 2.69 0.40 -20.64
N GLY A 214 2.30 -0.89 -20.82
CA GLY A 214 0.90 -1.29 -20.98
C GLY A 214 0.28 -0.79 -22.30
N ASP A 215 -0.95 -1.21 -22.53
CA ASP A 215 -1.61 -0.94 -23.82
C ASP A 215 -2.05 0.53 -23.97
N HIS A 216 -2.13 1.28 -22.88
CA HIS A 216 -2.56 2.67 -22.84
C HIS A 216 -1.49 3.65 -22.35
N ASP A 217 -0.24 3.23 -22.28
CA ASP A 217 0.86 4.03 -21.73
C ASP A 217 0.59 4.46 -20.26
N THR A 218 -0.11 3.62 -19.50
CA THR A 218 -0.45 3.84 -18.07
C THR A 218 0.43 3.07 -17.10
N ILE A 219 1.42 2.34 -17.59
CA ILE A 219 2.47 1.69 -16.81
C ILE A 219 3.74 2.54 -16.93
N VAL A 220 4.35 2.87 -15.78
CA VAL A 220 5.55 3.73 -15.72
C VAL A 220 6.56 3.13 -14.76
N ASN A 221 7.64 2.59 -15.27
CA ASN A 221 8.69 1.94 -14.50
C ASN A 221 9.97 2.79 -14.45
N ALA A 222 10.51 2.96 -13.25
CA ALA A 222 11.79 3.63 -12.99
C ALA A 222 12.74 2.67 -12.26
N PRO A 223 13.36 1.69 -12.97
CA PRO A 223 14.30 0.77 -12.38
C PRO A 223 15.56 1.50 -11.89
N LEU A 224 15.95 1.18 -10.65
CA LEU A 224 17.15 1.66 -9.95
C LEU A 224 18.18 0.52 -9.85
N ARG A 225 19.41 0.86 -9.54
CA ARG A 225 20.49 -0.12 -9.37
C ARG A 225 20.81 -0.32 -7.89
N ALA A 226 21.31 -1.49 -7.54
CA ALA A 226 21.85 -1.71 -6.21
C ALA A 226 22.90 -0.63 -5.88
N GLY A 227 22.82 -0.03 -4.68
CA GLY A 227 23.65 1.07 -4.23
C GLY A 227 23.12 2.47 -4.59
N ASP A 228 22.07 2.60 -5.39
CA ASP A 228 21.43 3.90 -5.63
C ASP A 228 20.84 4.43 -4.33
N ASN A 229 21.14 5.70 -4.05
CA ASN A 229 20.75 6.40 -2.83
C ASN A 229 19.50 7.26 -3.02
N GLY A 230 19.12 8.00 -1.96
CA GLY A 230 17.96 8.89 -1.97
C GLY A 230 18.00 9.96 -3.06
N GLU A 231 19.17 10.46 -3.47
CA GLU A 231 19.26 11.46 -4.55
C GLU A 231 18.82 10.86 -5.89
N ILE A 232 19.32 9.68 -6.23
CA ILE A 232 18.97 8.97 -7.46
C ILE A 232 17.49 8.54 -7.45
N PHE A 233 17.02 8.06 -6.30
CA PHE A 233 15.61 7.73 -6.11
C PHE A 233 14.70 8.94 -6.34
N ARG A 234 15.00 10.08 -5.72
CA ARG A 234 14.20 11.31 -5.88
C ARG A 234 14.24 11.82 -7.31
N GLU A 235 15.41 11.81 -7.96
CA GLU A 235 15.54 12.17 -9.39
C GLU A 235 14.67 11.26 -10.27
N ALA A 236 14.67 9.95 -10.03
CA ALA A 236 13.83 9.01 -10.77
C ALA A 236 12.33 9.30 -10.60
N LEU A 237 11.88 9.61 -9.36
CA LEU A 237 10.51 10.01 -9.11
C LEU A 237 10.17 11.35 -9.80
N GLU A 238 11.00 12.37 -9.67
CA GLU A 238 10.77 13.71 -10.22
C GLU A 238 10.75 13.75 -11.75
N THR A 239 11.58 12.92 -12.38
CA THR A 239 11.72 12.95 -13.84
C THR A 239 10.82 11.96 -14.57
N ALA A 240 10.49 10.82 -13.95
CA ALA A 240 9.73 9.76 -14.62
C ALA A 240 8.31 9.58 -14.04
N LEU A 241 8.15 9.47 -12.71
CA LEU A 241 6.91 8.98 -12.13
C LEU A 241 5.94 10.11 -11.77
N LEU A 242 6.37 11.10 -10.98
CA LEU A 242 5.51 12.19 -10.49
C LEU A 242 4.91 13.03 -11.62
N PRO A 243 5.62 13.38 -12.71
CA PRO A 243 5.02 14.09 -13.82
C PRO A 243 3.87 13.32 -14.49
N ARG A 244 4.00 11.99 -14.60
CA ARG A 244 2.97 11.12 -15.17
C ARG A 244 1.74 11.03 -14.26
N ILE A 245 1.94 10.85 -12.95
CA ILE A 245 0.86 10.85 -11.96
C ILE A 245 0.14 12.21 -11.97
N ASN A 246 0.88 13.32 -11.98
CA ASN A 246 0.29 14.66 -12.01
C ASN A 246 -0.51 14.91 -13.30
N ALA A 247 0.01 14.49 -14.47
CA ALA A 247 -0.68 14.64 -15.75
C ALA A 247 -1.89 13.70 -15.91
N PHE A 248 -1.94 12.62 -15.15
CA PHE A 248 -3.06 11.68 -15.14
C PHE A 248 -4.30 12.22 -14.43
N HIS A 249 -4.16 13.22 -13.55
CA HIS A 249 -5.23 13.86 -12.78
C HIS A 249 -6.07 12.84 -11.98
N PRO A 250 -5.49 12.10 -11.05
CA PRO A 250 -6.19 11.05 -10.32
C PRO A 250 -7.25 11.61 -9.37
N ASP A 251 -8.34 10.88 -9.16
CA ASP A 251 -9.38 11.16 -8.17
C ASP A 251 -9.00 10.67 -6.76
N VAL A 252 -8.08 9.71 -6.70
CA VAL A 252 -7.47 9.16 -5.51
C VAL A 252 -6.08 8.59 -5.86
N ILE A 253 -5.14 8.67 -4.92
CA ILE A 253 -3.83 8.05 -5.04
C ILE A 253 -3.77 6.86 -4.07
N VAL A 254 -3.33 5.71 -4.58
CA VAL A 254 -2.97 4.54 -3.78
C VAL A 254 -1.44 4.46 -3.71
N ILE A 255 -0.91 4.10 -2.55
CA ILE A 255 0.53 3.88 -2.38
C ILE A 255 0.74 2.43 -1.97
N SER A 256 1.45 1.65 -2.79
CA SER A 256 2.10 0.41 -2.35
C SER A 256 3.36 0.79 -1.60
N ALA A 257 3.25 0.78 -0.28
CA ALA A 257 4.26 1.29 0.64
C ALA A 257 5.14 0.17 1.18
N GLY A 258 6.11 -0.26 0.40
CA GLY A 258 7.22 -1.10 0.85
C GLY A 258 8.34 -0.23 1.41
N PHE A 259 8.97 -0.70 2.47
CA PHE A 259 10.09 0.00 3.12
C PHE A 259 11.40 -0.79 3.05
N ASP A 260 11.45 -1.79 2.18
CA ASP A 260 12.60 -2.65 1.92
C ASP A 260 13.63 -2.04 0.96
N ALA A 261 13.35 -0.88 0.38
CA ALA A 261 14.37 -0.03 -0.25
C ALA A 261 15.30 0.65 0.77
N HIS A 262 15.01 0.54 2.07
CA HIS A 262 15.84 1.09 3.12
C HIS A 262 17.19 0.38 3.19
N ARG A 263 18.30 1.13 3.37
CA ARG A 263 19.69 0.68 3.39
C ARG A 263 20.00 -0.49 4.32
N ARG A 264 19.17 -0.76 5.32
CA ARG A 264 19.34 -1.85 6.29
C ARG A 264 18.61 -3.13 5.87
N ASP A 265 17.80 -3.08 4.81
CA ASP A 265 16.95 -4.20 4.45
C ASP A 265 17.77 -5.37 3.87
N PRO A 266 17.53 -6.61 4.33
CA PRO A 266 18.28 -7.76 3.85
C PRO A 266 17.83 -8.26 2.46
N LEU A 267 16.68 -7.82 1.95
CA LEU A 267 16.13 -8.26 0.67
C LEU A 267 16.28 -7.24 -0.46
N GLY A 268 16.67 -6.01 -0.14
CA GLY A 268 16.97 -4.94 -1.08
C GLY A 268 18.45 -4.53 -1.02
N GLY A 269 18.90 -3.84 -2.07
CA GLY A 269 20.25 -3.31 -2.16
C GLY A 269 20.31 -1.81 -2.45
N LEU A 270 19.16 -1.10 -2.32
CA LEU A 270 19.14 0.37 -2.38
C LEU A 270 19.66 0.99 -1.07
N ASP A 271 20.09 2.24 -1.13
CA ASP A 271 20.64 2.96 0.02
C ASP A 271 19.73 4.11 0.47
N LEU A 272 18.41 3.83 0.59
CA LEU A 272 17.43 4.81 1.05
C LEU A 272 17.42 4.91 2.58
N VAL A 273 16.96 6.07 3.06
CA VAL A 273 16.74 6.37 4.47
C VAL A 273 15.30 6.86 4.67
N GLU A 274 14.89 7.03 5.92
CA GLU A 274 13.51 7.38 6.29
C GLU A 274 13.02 8.67 5.62
N GLU A 275 13.90 9.64 5.44
CA GLU A 275 13.61 10.93 4.82
C GLU A 275 13.26 10.79 3.32
N ASP A 276 13.69 9.72 2.65
CA ASP A 276 13.36 9.49 1.25
C ASP A 276 11.91 9.05 1.08
N PHE A 277 11.44 8.17 1.96
CA PHE A 277 10.01 7.77 2.00
C PHE A 277 9.10 8.92 2.43
N ALA A 278 9.53 9.73 3.41
CA ALA A 278 8.81 10.94 3.81
C ALA A 278 8.71 11.93 2.65
N TRP A 279 9.81 12.14 1.93
CA TRP A 279 9.84 13.04 0.77
C TRP A 279 8.90 12.55 -0.35
N ALA A 280 8.95 11.26 -0.72
CA ALA A 280 8.06 10.70 -1.73
C ALA A 280 6.59 10.85 -1.33
N THR A 281 6.28 10.61 -0.06
CA THR A 281 4.94 10.80 0.51
C THR A 281 4.49 12.25 0.38
N ALA A 282 5.33 13.22 0.73
CA ALA A 282 5.02 14.63 0.63
C ALA A 282 4.73 15.06 -0.83
N ARG A 283 5.53 14.57 -1.80
CA ARG A 283 5.27 14.85 -3.24
C ARG A 283 3.93 14.29 -3.71
N LEU A 284 3.56 13.10 -3.26
CA LEU A 284 2.24 12.53 -3.57
C LEU A 284 1.10 13.31 -2.92
N MET A 285 1.29 13.78 -1.68
CA MET A 285 0.30 14.63 -1.01
C MET A 285 0.06 15.93 -1.77
N GLU A 286 1.09 16.56 -2.35
CA GLU A 286 0.94 17.75 -3.18
C GLU A 286 0.11 17.47 -4.43
N ILE A 287 0.35 16.34 -5.11
CA ILE A 287 -0.43 15.93 -6.28
C ILE A 287 -1.88 15.59 -5.85
N ALA A 288 -2.05 14.87 -4.74
CA ALA A 288 -3.36 14.54 -4.22
C ALA A 288 -4.17 15.80 -3.83
N GLU A 289 -3.54 16.78 -3.21
CA GLU A 289 -4.21 18.06 -2.87
C GLU A 289 -4.69 18.78 -4.14
N LYS A 290 -3.88 18.75 -5.19
CA LYS A 290 -4.18 19.40 -6.47
C LYS A 290 -5.33 18.75 -7.24
N HIS A 291 -5.39 17.41 -7.27
CA HIS A 291 -6.29 16.67 -8.15
C HIS A 291 -7.32 15.81 -7.42
N ALA A 292 -6.92 15.23 -6.29
CA ALA A 292 -7.67 14.19 -5.57
C ALA A 292 -8.28 14.69 -4.25
N LYS A 293 -8.37 16.00 -4.00
CA LYS A 293 -8.86 16.57 -2.72
C LYS A 293 -8.10 16.06 -1.49
N GLY A 294 -6.80 15.76 -1.66
CA GLY A 294 -5.94 15.20 -0.64
C GLY A 294 -6.13 13.69 -0.37
N ARG A 295 -6.91 12.97 -1.17
CA ARG A 295 -7.24 11.55 -0.95
C ARG A 295 -6.07 10.64 -1.25
N ILE A 296 -5.56 9.97 -0.22
CA ILE A 296 -4.50 8.96 -0.31
C ILE A 296 -4.88 7.74 0.52
N VAL A 297 -4.73 6.55 -0.05
CA VAL A 297 -4.78 5.27 0.65
C VAL A 297 -3.43 4.59 0.49
N SER A 298 -2.68 4.46 1.59
CA SER A 298 -1.39 3.78 1.61
C SER A 298 -1.54 2.37 2.18
N VAL A 299 -0.93 1.39 1.54
CA VAL A 299 -1.00 -0.03 1.90
C VAL A 299 0.41 -0.54 2.14
N LEU A 300 0.64 -1.17 3.29
CA LEU A 300 1.94 -1.77 3.62
C LEU A 300 2.25 -2.93 2.69
N GLU A 301 3.44 -2.90 2.09
CA GLU A 301 4.01 -4.01 1.34
C GLU A 301 5.24 -4.59 2.06
N GLY A 302 6.43 -4.52 1.49
CA GLY A 302 7.68 -5.03 2.05
C GLY A 302 8.29 -4.18 3.17
N GLY A 303 9.48 -4.57 3.57
CA GLY A 303 10.26 -4.01 4.68
C GLY A 303 10.54 -5.07 5.75
N TYR A 304 11.78 -5.54 5.84
CA TYR A 304 12.14 -6.77 6.57
C TYR A 304 13.22 -6.54 7.63
N ASP A 305 14.00 -5.45 7.57
CA ASP A 305 14.72 -4.95 8.74
C ASP A 305 13.74 -4.21 9.66
N LEU A 306 13.55 -4.71 10.87
CA LEU A 306 12.50 -4.21 11.76
C LEU A 306 12.70 -2.75 12.19
N GLU A 307 13.95 -2.31 12.35
CA GLU A 307 14.27 -0.93 12.73
C GLU A 307 14.06 0.01 11.52
N GLY A 308 14.60 -0.35 10.35
CA GLY A 308 14.41 0.40 9.11
C GLY A 308 12.92 0.54 8.75
N LEU A 309 12.17 -0.58 8.82
CA LEU A 309 10.73 -0.58 8.60
C LEU A 309 9.97 0.34 9.57
N ALA A 310 10.23 0.20 10.88
CA ALA A 310 9.54 0.97 11.91
C ALA A 310 9.77 2.48 11.76
N ARG A 311 11.02 2.88 11.51
CA ARG A 311 11.42 4.27 11.34
C ARG A 311 10.86 4.86 10.05
N SER A 312 10.95 4.12 8.94
CA SER A 312 10.43 4.56 7.64
C SER A 312 8.90 4.66 7.62
N ALA A 313 8.20 3.67 8.19
CA ALA A 313 6.75 3.73 8.34
C ALA A 313 6.31 4.89 9.24
N ALA A 314 7.04 5.16 10.32
CA ALA A 314 6.77 6.29 11.19
C ALA A 314 6.96 7.63 10.44
N ALA A 315 8.04 7.81 9.67
CA ALA A 315 8.28 9.01 8.88
C ALA A 315 7.21 9.19 7.78
N HIS A 316 6.80 8.12 7.12
CA HIS A 316 5.71 8.12 6.15
C HIS A 316 4.38 8.58 6.78
N VAL A 317 3.99 7.97 7.92
CA VAL A 317 2.75 8.31 8.62
C VAL A 317 2.77 9.72 9.18
N GLU A 318 3.91 10.17 9.74
CA GLU A 318 4.09 11.55 10.22
C GLU A 318 3.88 12.56 9.08
N THR A 319 4.41 12.27 7.90
CA THR A 319 4.20 13.09 6.70
C THR A 319 2.72 13.09 6.28
N LEU A 320 2.04 11.93 6.27
CA LEU A 320 0.59 11.86 6.00
C LEU A 320 -0.24 12.70 6.98
N MET A 321 0.21 12.84 8.22
CA MET A 321 -0.43 13.71 9.23
C MET A 321 -0.23 15.19 8.95
N GLY A 322 0.63 15.56 8.01
CA GLY A 322 0.98 16.95 7.70
C GLY A 322 1.84 17.60 8.78
N ALA A 323 2.67 16.82 9.45
CA ALA A 323 3.57 17.26 10.51
C ALA A 323 4.98 17.53 9.96
#